data_6f0c0ade3b1d220cb9540289261025bb
#
_entry.id   6f0c0ade3b1d220cb9540289261025bb
#
_cell.length_a   1.000
_cell.length_b   1.000
_cell.length_c   1.000
_cell.angle_alpha   90.00
_cell.angle_beta   90.00
_cell.angle_gamma   90.00
#
_symmetry.space_group_name_H-M   'P 1'
#
loop_
_entity.id
_entity.type
_entity.pdbx_description
1 polymer ?
#
loop_
_entity_poly.entity_id
_entity_poly.type
_entity_poly.pdbx_seq_one_letter_code
_entity_poly.pdbx_strand_id
1 'polypeptide(L)'
;MPESEQIRVLIVDDQALVREGLSLIAGSDPQIEVVGRAEDGRAGVEAALRLRPDIVLMDVRMPRMDGIEATARILAGEAEAQAIRVIALTTYDSEDFAVRMLEAGASGFLLKDAPGEELVRAIHTVHAGNAIIDPSMTRTLLGRFTSGVPREASAEAAERDAQRERMLTRLTARERDVLEHLVLGESNATIAAELFLAEVTVKSHVGRILEKFDLPDRVHVVIWAFESGFRS
;
A
#
# COMPACT_ATOMS: atom_id res chain seq x y z
N MET A 1 5.97 21.00 -24.43
CA MET A 1 5.69 19.75 -23.73
C MET A 1 5.53 20.12 -22.27
N PRO A 2 4.43 19.86 -21.57
CA PRO A 2 4.41 20.03 -20.13
C PRO A 2 5.50 19.09 -19.59
N GLU A 3 6.37 19.59 -18.71
CA GLU A 3 7.30 18.78 -17.94
C GLU A 3 6.45 17.75 -17.21
N SER A 4 6.63 16.47 -17.52
CA SER A 4 5.98 15.41 -16.74
C SER A 4 6.52 15.52 -15.33
N GLU A 5 5.66 15.80 -14.38
CA GLU A 5 5.99 15.90 -12.96
C GLU A 5 6.66 14.60 -12.54
N GLN A 6 7.93 14.67 -12.11
CA GLN A 6 8.70 13.49 -11.72
C GLN A 6 8.15 12.95 -10.40
N ILE A 7 8.14 11.64 -10.25
CA ILE A 7 7.78 10.96 -9.00
C ILE A 7 8.89 11.21 -7.98
N ARG A 8 8.57 11.88 -6.90
CA ARG A 8 9.51 12.25 -5.84
C ARG A 8 9.64 11.13 -4.83
N VAL A 9 10.84 10.56 -4.71
CA VAL A 9 11.10 9.38 -3.88
C VAL A 9 12.06 9.72 -2.75
N LEU A 10 11.68 9.37 -1.51
CA LEU A 10 12.55 9.35 -0.33
C LEU A 10 12.96 7.92 -0.04
N ILE A 11 14.25 7.68 0.25
CA ILE A 11 14.79 6.35 0.59
C ILE A 11 15.21 6.35 2.05
N VAL A 12 14.68 5.39 2.83
CA VAL A 12 14.98 5.24 4.27
C VAL A 12 15.45 3.81 4.52
N ASP A 13 16.73 3.65 4.86
CA ASP A 13 17.37 2.37 5.10
C ASP A 13 18.62 2.60 5.97
N ASP A 14 18.91 1.76 6.96
CA ASP A 14 20.06 1.94 7.85
C ASP A 14 21.39 1.54 7.18
N GLN A 15 21.35 0.73 6.13
CA GLN A 15 22.51 0.27 5.39
C GLN A 15 22.91 1.24 4.28
N ALA A 16 24.04 1.90 4.43
CA ALA A 16 24.52 2.91 3.47
C ALA A 16 24.64 2.36 2.03
N LEU A 17 25.13 1.14 1.87
CA LEU A 17 25.31 0.53 0.55
C LEU A 17 23.97 0.23 -0.13
N VAL A 18 22.97 -0.23 0.63
CA VAL A 18 21.62 -0.48 0.13
C VAL A 18 20.97 0.83 -0.30
N ARG A 19 21.07 1.88 0.53
CA ARG A 19 20.57 3.22 0.23
C ARG A 19 21.14 3.79 -1.07
N GLU A 20 22.45 3.63 -1.28
CA GLU A 20 23.12 4.05 -2.53
C GLU A 20 22.63 3.22 -3.71
N GLY A 21 22.55 1.89 -3.58
CA GLY A 21 22.06 1.00 -4.62
C GLY A 21 20.62 1.33 -5.05
N LEU A 22 19.71 1.46 -4.09
CA LEU A 22 18.32 1.84 -4.35
C LEU A 22 18.22 3.21 -5.04
N SER A 23 19.09 4.17 -4.64
CA SER A 23 19.14 5.50 -5.25
C SER A 23 19.57 5.45 -6.71
N LEU A 24 20.56 4.62 -7.04
CA LEU A 24 21.02 4.44 -8.41
C LEU A 24 19.94 3.76 -9.27
N ILE A 25 19.28 2.74 -8.73
CA ILE A 25 18.21 2.02 -9.44
C ILE A 25 17.02 2.95 -9.68
N ALA A 26 16.50 3.61 -8.66
CA ALA A 26 15.38 4.53 -8.80
C ALA A 26 15.71 5.70 -9.74
N GLY A 27 16.89 6.31 -9.60
CA GLY A 27 17.35 7.42 -10.45
C GLY A 27 17.73 7.00 -11.89
N SER A 28 17.71 5.72 -12.24
CA SER A 28 17.89 5.27 -13.61
C SER A 28 16.67 5.54 -14.50
N ASP A 29 15.49 5.73 -13.90
CA ASP A 29 14.27 6.11 -14.60
C ASP A 29 14.13 7.65 -14.62
N PRO A 30 14.04 8.28 -15.80
CA PRO A 30 13.95 9.75 -15.92
C PRO A 30 12.67 10.34 -15.32
N GLN A 31 11.66 9.54 -15.02
CA GLN A 31 10.42 9.96 -14.40
C GLN A 31 10.49 9.90 -12.85
N ILE A 32 11.60 9.44 -12.27
CA ILE A 32 11.78 9.32 -10.83
C ILE A 32 12.90 10.26 -10.37
N GLU A 33 12.60 11.07 -9.34
CA GLU A 33 13.57 11.93 -8.65
C GLU A 33 13.78 11.45 -7.21
N VAL A 34 15.00 11.08 -6.84
CA VAL A 34 15.35 10.77 -5.46
C VAL A 34 15.58 12.07 -4.71
N VAL A 35 14.56 12.57 -4.00
CA VAL A 35 14.56 13.86 -3.31
C VAL A 35 15.25 13.84 -1.95
N GLY A 36 15.51 12.63 -1.39
CA GLY A 36 16.19 12.52 -0.10
C GLY A 36 16.55 11.09 0.27
N ARG A 37 17.41 11.01 1.31
CA ARG A 37 17.87 9.74 1.90
C ARG A 37 17.94 9.91 3.41
N ALA A 38 17.58 8.87 4.16
CA ALA A 38 17.64 8.85 5.62
C ALA A 38 18.20 7.51 6.11
N GLU A 39 18.91 7.54 7.24
CA GLU A 39 19.63 6.39 7.79
C GLU A 39 18.88 5.67 8.93
N ASP A 40 17.72 6.15 9.32
CA ASP A 40 16.84 5.54 10.31
C ASP A 40 15.41 6.09 10.19
N GLY A 41 14.48 5.46 10.91
CA GLY A 41 13.07 5.84 10.88
C GLY A 41 12.82 7.27 11.33
N ARG A 42 13.56 7.78 12.33
CA ARG A 42 13.39 9.15 12.82
C ARG A 42 13.79 10.19 11.77
N ALA A 43 14.97 10.02 11.20
CA ALA A 43 15.43 10.87 10.10
C ALA A 43 14.49 10.76 8.88
N GLY A 44 13.95 9.55 8.63
CA GLY A 44 12.94 9.30 7.60
C GLY A 44 11.66 10.11 7.79
N VAL A 45 11.09 10.10 9.01
CA VAL A 45 9.91 10.92 9.36
C VAL A 45 10.19 12.42 9.16
N GLU A 46 11.30 12.91 9.71
CA GLU A 46 11.68 14.33 9.58
C GLU A 46 11.86 14.74 8.10
N ALA A 47 12.49 13.87 7.30
CA ALA A 47 12.67 14.08 5.87
C ALA A 47 11.36 14.04 5.10
N ALA A 48 10.48 13.09 5.37
CA ALA A 48 9.19 12.96 4.71
C ALA A 48 8.31 14.20 4.92
N LEU A 49 8.21 14.67 6.15
CA LEU A 49 7.43 15.87 6.49
C LEU A 49 7.98 17.15 5.84
N ARG A 50 9.30 17.26 5.72
CA ARG A 50 9.97 18.42 5.09
C ARG A 50 9.93 18.38 3.58
N LEU A 51 10.25 17.22 2.98
CA LEU A 51 10.41 17.07 1.54
C LEU A 51 9.11 16.77 0.81
N ARG A 52 8.10 16.25 1.52
CA ARG A 52 6.81 15.82 0.96
C ARG A 52 6.98 14.99 -0.31
N PRO A 53 7.64 13.81 -0.21
CA PRO A 53 7.79 12.92 -1.34
C PRO A 53 6.44 12.28 -1.72
N ASP A 54 6.31 11.82 -2.97
CA ASP A 54 5.15 11.02 -3.38
C ASP A 54 5.26 9.60 -2.84
N ILE A 55 6.51 9.06 -2.84
CA ILE A 55 6.80 7.69 -2.41
C ILE A 55 7.92 7.69 -1.37
N VAL A 56 7.76 6.92 -0.32
CA VAL A 56 8.82 6.56 0.62
C VAL A 56 9.16 5.09 0.46
N LEU A 57 10.41 4.79 0.10
CA LEU A 57 10.96 3.43 0.20
C LEU A 57 11.46 3.26 1.63
N MET A 58 10.81 2.40 2.42
CA MET A 58 11.02 2.29 3.85
C MET A 58 11.56 0.90 4.23
N ASP A 59 12.78 0.83 4.73
CA ASP A 59 13.25 -0.38 5.39
C ASP A 59 12.42 -0.69 6.63
N VAL A 60 12.07 -1.95 6.80
CA VAL A 60 11.26 -2.40 7.94
C VAL A 60 12.07 -2.41 9.22
N ARG A 61 13.33 -2.89 9.16
CA ARG A 61 14.15 -3.09 10.36
C ARG A 61 15.29 -2.08 10.44
N MET A 62 15.12 -1.09 11.26
CA MET A 62 16.14 -0.07 11.53
C MET A 62 16.34 0.15 13.03
N PRO A 63 17.53 0.59 13.48
CA PRO A 63 17.77 0.94 14.87
C PRO A 63 17.00 2.19 15.28
N ARG A 64 16.78 2.36 16.57
CA ARG A 64 16.12 3.52 17.22
C ARG A 64 14.62 3.63 16.93
N MET A 65 14.23 3.70 15.70
CA MET A 65 12.84 3.72 15.22
C MET A 65 12.75 2.80 14.00
N ASP A 66 11.93 1.77 14.09
CA ASP A 66 11.70 0.84 12.99
C ASP A 66 10.81 1.45 11.89
N GLY A 67 10.76 0.79 10.74
CA GLY A 67 9.96 1.27 9.60
C GLY A 67 8.46 1.25 9.86
N ILE A 68 7.98 0.40 10.76
CA ILE A 68 6.56 0.31 11.11
C ILE A 68 6.14 1.57 11.86
N GLU A 69 6.88 1.92 12.92
CA GLU A 69 6.63 3.13 13.68
C GLU A 69 6.82 4.39 12.82
N ALA A 70 7.86 4.41 11.97
CA ALA A 70 8.11 5.52 11.07
C ALA A 70 6.96 5.71 10.06
N THR A 71 6.46 4.62 9.46
CA THR A 71 5.33 4.63 8.52
C THR A 71 4.07 5.17 9.21
N ALA A 72 3.71 4.64 10.37
CA ALA A 72 2.55 5.12 11.13
C ALA A 72 2.65 6.63 11.44
N ARG A 73 3.84 7.13 11.81
CA ARG A 73 4.05 8.56 12.10
C ARG A 73 3.97 9.44 10.85
N ILE A 74 4.51 8.98 9.71
CA ILE A 74 4.42 9.71 8.43
C ILE A 74 2.96 9.86 8.02
N LEU A 75 2.17 8.78 8.11
CA LEU A 75 0.81 8.73 7.63
C LEU A 75 -0.23 9.31 8.62
N ALA A 76 0.10 9.41 9.91
CA ALA A 76 -0.73 10.06 10.93
C ALA A 76 -0.72 11.60 10.84
N GLY A 77 0.10 12.19 9.98
CA GLY A 77 0.16 13.64 9.73
C GLY A 77 -1.13 14.20 9.16
N GLU A 78 -1.27 15.54 9.15
CA GLU A 78 -2.44 16.25 8.63
C GLU A 78 -2.75 15.92 7.16
N ALA A 79 -3.90 16.32 6.65
CA ALA A 79 -4.47 15.97 5.33
C ALA A 79 -3.49 16.06 4.13
N GLU A 80 -2.43 16.84 4.24
CA GLU A 80 -1.35 16.96 3.24
C GLU A 80 -0.39 15.76 3.22
N ALA A 81 -0.30 14.99 4.32
CA ALA A 81 0.49 13.76 4.40
C ALA A 81 -0.23 12.55 3.75
N GLN A 82 -1.53 12.66 3.48
CA GLN A 82 -2.31 11.62 2.80
C GLN A 82 -1.91 11.39 1.33
N ALA A 83 -1.11 12.29 0.75
CA ALA A 83 -0.53 12.11 -0.58
C ALA A 83 0.71 11.20 -0.57
N ILE A 84 1.38 11.02 0.58
CA ILE A 84 2.59 10.19 0.70
C ILE A 84 2.19 8.72 0.73
N ARG A 85 2.84 7.91 -0.11
CA ARG A 85 2.68 6.45 -0.09
C ARG A 85 3.96 5.77 0.33
N VAL A 86 3.86 4.69 1.10
CA VAL A 86 5.01 3.96 1.62
C VAL A 86 5.10 2.58 0.96
N ILE A 87 6.26 2.28 0.38
CA ILE A 87 6.63 0.93 -0.07
C ILE A 87 7.61 0.37 0.95
N ALA A 88 7.21 -0.70 1.65
CA ALA A 88 8.06 -1.40 2.59
C ALA A 88 9.11 -2.22 1.85
N LEU A 89 10.37 -2.13 2.29
CA LEU A 89 11.47 -2.94 1.81
C LEU A 89 11.91 -3.93 2.90
N THR A 90 11.99 -5.21 2.58
CA THR A 90 12.37 -6.23 3.56
C THR A 90 13.26 -7.32 2.97
N THR A 91 13.89 -8.07 3.87
CA THR A 91 14.52 -9.37 3.56
C THR A 91 13.54 -10.51 3.84
N TYR A 92 13.76 -11.70 3.28
CA TYR A 92 12.87 -12.87 3.22
C TYR A 92 12.24 -13.36 4.55
N ASP A 93 12.77 -12.98 5.72
CA ASP A 93 12.46 -13.63 7.01
C ASP A 93 11.34 -12.95 7.83
N SER A 94 10.41 -12.22 7.21
CA SER A 94 9.59 -11.33 8.02
C SER A 94 8.11 -11.22 7.62
N GLU A 95 7.42 -12.35 7.49
CA GLU A 95 5.97 -12.38 7.24
C GLU A 95 5.18 -11.55 8.29
N ASP A 96 5.58 -11.62 9.58
CA ASP A 96 4.97 -10.83 10.65
C ASP A 96 5.15 -9.32 10.47
N PHE A 97 6.30 -8.89 9.96
CA PHE A 97 6.56 -7.47 9.73
C PHE A 97 5.78 -6.90 8.56
N ALA A 98 5.51 -7.72 7.52
CA ALA A 98 4.71 -7.27 6.38
C ALA A 98 3.28 -6.94 6.78
N VAL A 99 2.65 -7.80 7.60
CA VAL A 99 1.31 -7.54 8.14
C VAL A 99 1.29 -6.23 8.92
N ARG A 100 2.24 -6.07 9.85
CA ARG A 100 2.34 -4.85 10.67
C ARG A 100 2.63 -3.59 9.85
N MET A 101 3.41 -3.69 8.76
CA MET A 101 3.65 -2.57 7.85
C MET A 101 2.38 -2.16 7.10
N LEU A 102 1.56 -3.14 6.67
CA LEU A 102 0.27 -2.86 6.06
C LEU A 102 -0.72 -2.26 7.05
N GLU A 103 -0.78 -2.80 8.29
CA GLU A 103 -1.58 -2.21 9.38
C GLU A 103 -1.14 -0.77 9.72
N ALA A 104 0.16 -0.47 9.56
CA ALA A 104 0.69 0.89 9.70
C ALA A 104 0.39 1.81 8.50
N GLY A 105 -0.20 1.28 7.41
CA GLY A 105 -0.64 2.04 6.25
C GLY A 105 0.27 1.94 5.03
N ALA A 106 1.23 1.01 4.98
CA ALA A 106 2.07 0.84 3.79
C ALA A 106 1.23 0.42 2.57
N SER A 107 1.48 1.06 1.43
CA SER A 107 0.77 0.84 0.16
C SER A 107 1.43 -0.22 -0.72
N GLY A 108 2.59 -0.72 -0.34
CA GLY A 108 3.32 -1.74 -1.09
C GLY A 108 4.37 -2.44 -0.25
N PHE A 109 4.77 -3.61 -0.74
CA PHE A 109 5.77 -4.45 -0.11
C PHE A 109 6.66 -5.07 -1.19
N LEU A 110 7.98 -4.90 -1.04
CA LEU A 110 8.97 -5.41 -1.98
C LEU A 110 10.15 -6.04 -1.22
N LEU A 111 10.71 -7.11 -1.78
CA LEU A 111 11.93 -7.69 -1.26
C LEU A 111 13.14 -6.84 -1.63
N LYS A 112 14.12 -6.69 -0.73
CA LYS A 112 15.36 -5.92 -0.97
C LYS A 112 16.25 -6.51 -2.07
N ASP A 113 16.10 -7.79 -2.35
CA ASP A 113 16.79 -8.52 -3.41
C ASP A 113 15.99 -8.57 -4.72
N ALA A 114 14.85 -7.91 -4.80
CA ALA A 114 14.07 -7.81 -6.02
C ALA A 114 14.89 -7.15 -7.16
N PRO A 115 14.71 -7.59 -8.40
CA PRO A 115 15.34 -6.95 -9.56
C PRO A 115 15.05 -5.44 -9.61
N GLY A 116 16.05 -4.63 -10.03
CA GLY A 116 15.88 -3.18 -10.10
C GLY A 116 14.70 -2.71 -10.95
N GLU A 117 14.37 -3.44 -12.03
CA GLU A 117 13.20 -3.17 -12.85
C GLU A 117 11.88 -3.34 -12.07
N GLU A 118 11.85 -4.24 -11.09
CA GLU A 118 10.69 -4.45 -10.24
C GLU A 118 10.51 -3.31 -9.26
N LEU A 119 11.61 -2.78 -8.70
CA LEU A 119 11.58 -1.58 -7.85
C LEU A 119 11.00 -0.37 -8.63
N VAL A 120 11.50 -0.11 -9.83
CA VAL A 120 11.01 0.99 -10.67
C VAL A 120 9.51 0.79 -10.99
N ARG A 121 9.12 -0.42 -11.37
CA ARG A 121 7.71 -0.75 -11.62
C ARG A 121 6.85 -0.56 -10.38
N ALA A 122 7.35 -0.93 -9.19
CA ALA A 122 6.68 -0.76 -7.92
C ALA A 122 6.40 0.72 -7.62
N ILE A 123 7.39 1.59 -7.81
CA ILE A 123 7.25 3.03 -7.63
C ILE A 123 6.13 3.58 -8.54
N HIS A 124 6.17 3.28 -9.83
CA HIS A 124 5.13 3.73 -10.76
C HIS A 124 3.74 3.20 -10.41
N THR A 125 3.65 1.92 -10.03
CA THR A 125 2.37 1.27 -9.70
C THR A 125 1.75 1.89 -8.47
N VAL A 126 2.55 2.11 -7.41
CA VAL A 126 2.08 2.71 -6.17
C VAL A 126 1.76 4.20 -6.37
N HIS A 127 2.57 4.93 -7.13
CA HIS A 127 2.27 6.32 -7.50
C HIS A 127 0.95 6.43 -8.28
N ALA A 128 0.63 5.46 -9.12
CA ALA A 128 -0.65 5.40 -9.84
C ALA A 128 -1.87 5.04 -8.98
N GLY A 129 -1.70 4.86 -7.65
CA GLY A 129 -2.77 4.51 -6.72
C GLY A 129 -3.11 3.02 -6.67
N ASN A 130 -2.24 2.16 -7.23
CA ASN A 130 -2.36 0.72 -7.09
C ASN A 130 -1.40 0.26 -5.98
N ALA A 131 -1.69 -0.91 -5.38
CA ALA A 131 -0.78 -1.51 -4.42
C ALA A 131 0.04 -2.62 -5.05
N ILE A 132 1.23 -2.85 -4.50
CA ILE A 132 2.07 -4.00 -4.85
C ILE A 132 2.26 -4.84 -3.60
N ILE A 133 1.82 -6.10 -3.69
CA ILE A 133 2.14 -7.13 -2.72
C ILE A 133 2.65 -8.33 -3.50
N ASP A 134 3.80 -8.85 -3.08
CA ASP A 134 4.32 -10.11 -3.62
C ASP A 134 3.27 -11.23 -3.48
N PRO A 135 3.06 -12.11 -4.50
CA PRO A 135 2.08 -13.19 -4.44
C PRO A 135 2.28 -14.16 -3.26
N SER A 136 3.52 -14.35 -2.78
CA SER A 136 3.81 -15.15 -1.61
C SER A 136 3.24 -14.53 -0.35
N MET A 137 3.37 -13.20 -0.24
CA MET A 137 2.87 -12.41 0.86
C MET A 137 1.33 -12.33 0.88
N THR A 138 0.69 -12.27 -0.27
CA THR A 138 -0.77 -12.31 -0.37
C THR A 138 -1.32 -13.59 0.26
N ARG A 139 -0.67 -14.75 0.04
CA ARG A 139 -1.07 -16.02 0.67
C ARG A 139 -0.90 -16.01 2.18
N THR A 140 0.16 -15.40 2.69
CA THR A 140 0.42 -15.28 4.13
C THR A 140 -0.62 -14.38 4.80
N LEU A 141 -0.94 -13.24 4.19
CA LEU A 141 -2.01 -12.36 4.66
C LEU A 141 -3.35 -13.11 4.69
N LEU A 142 -3.71 -13.79 3.60
CA LEU A 142 -4.91 -14.63 3.54
C LEU A 142 -4.91 -15.71 4.63
N GLY A 143 -3.79 -16.40 4.86
CA GLY A 143 -3.65 -17.44 5.89
C GLY A 143 -3.86 -16.91 7.31
N ARG A 144 -3.34 -15.75 7.66
CA ARG A 144 -3.52 -15.14 8.99
C ARG A 144 -4.95 -14.67 9.22
N PHE A 145 -5.54 -13.99 8.24
CA PHE A 145 -6.92 -13.53 8.35
C PHE A 145 -7.94 -14.68 8.33
N THR A 146 -7.59 -15.84 7.74
CA THR A 146 -8.45 -17.04 7.79
C THR A 146 -8.28 -17.88 9.05
N SER A 147 -7.16 -17.76 9.78
CA SER A 147 -6.84 -18.56 10.98
C SER A 147 -7.27 -17.92 12.30
N GLY A 148 -7.73 -16.69 12.29
CA GLY A 148 -8.01 -15.92 13.48
C GLY A 148 -9.48 -15.59 13.70
N VAL A 149 -10.05 -16.21 14.72
CA VAL A 149 -11.17 -15.87 15.60
C VAL A 149 -12.40 -16.75 15.45
N PRO A 150 -12.74 -17.50 16.51
CA PRO A 150 -14.09 -18.06 16.69
C PRO A 150 -15.06 -16.85 16.78
N ARG A 151 -16.08 -16.88 15.92
CA ARG A 151 -17.15 -15.89 15.90
C ARG A 151 -17.99 -16.05 17.17
N GLU A 152 -17.60 -15.40 18.26
CA GLU A 152 -18.54 -15.16 19.34
C GLU A 152 -19.53 -14.07 18.91
N ALA A 153 -20.82 -14.35 19.11
CA ALA A 153 -21.90 -13.40 18.87
C ALA A 153 -21.83 -12.30 19.96
N SER A 154 -20.97 -11.31 19.74
CA SER A 154 -20.81 -10.15 20.63
C SER A 154 -21.48 -8.92 20.01
N ALA A 155 -21.80 -7.93 20.85
CA ALA A 155 -22.31 -6.64 20.39
C ALA A 155 -21.37 -5.98 19.36
N GLU A 156 -20.07 -6.22 19.46
CA GLU A 156 -19.04 -5.76 18.52
C GLU A 156 -19.15 -6.39 17.13
N ALA A 157 -19.61 -7.64 17.03
CA ALA A 157 -19.83 -8.29 15.74
C ALA A 157 -21.02 -7.66 15.00
N ALA A 158 -22.11 -7.38 15.74
CA ALA A 158 -23.28 -6.71 15.18
C ALA A 158 -22.97 -5.26 14.73
N GLU A 159 -22.13 -4.57 15.46
CA GLU A 159 -21.70 -3.20 15.10
C GLU A 159 -20.80 -3.19 13.86
N ARG A 160 -19.88 -4.14 13.73
CA ARG A 160 -19.06 -4.36 12.52
C ARG A 160 -19.91 -4.70 11.30
N ASP A 161 -20.89 -5.60 11.45
CA ASP A 161 -21.81 -5.95 10.37
C ASP A 161 -22.65 -4.74 9.91
N ALA A 162 -23.14 -3.95 10.86
CA ALA A 162 -23.88 -2.72 10.56
C ALA A 162 -23.01 -1.64 9.89
N GLN A 163 -21.74 -1.54 10.27
CA GLN A 163 -20.78 -0.63 9.64
C GLN A 163 -20.45 -1.07 8.21
N ARG A 164 -20.19 -2.36 8.00
CA ARG A 164 -19.98 -2.94 6.68
C ARG A 164 -21.16 -2.63 5.76
N GLU A 165 -22.38 -2.91 6.20
CA GLU A 165 -23.59 -2.68 5.39
C GLU A 165 -23.74 -1.20 5.02
N ARG A 166 -23.48 -0.28 5.95
CA ARG A 166 -23.47 1.17 5.67
C ARG A 166 -22.46 1.56 4.60
N MET A 167 -21.28 0.95 4.59
CA MET A 167 -20.27 1.22 3.57
C MET A 167 -20.69 0.64 2.20
N LEU A 168 -21.20 -0.58 2.18
CA LEU A 168 -21.66 -1.24 0.97
C LEU A 168 -22.85 -0.51 0.31
N THR A 169 -23.76 0.09 1.09
CA THR A 169 -24.88 0.89 0.54
C THR A 169 -24.44 2.15 -0.18
N ARG A 170 -23.22 2.64 0.05
CA ARG A 170 -22.65 3.79 -0.66
C ARG A 170 -22.17 3.45 -2.08
N LEU A 171 -22.01 2.15 -2.38
CA LEU A 171 -21.53 1.71 -3.68
C LEU A 171 -22.68 1.54 -4.69
N THR A 172 -22.42 1.89 -5.93
CA THR A 172 -23.26 1.50 -7.06
C THR A 172 -23.13 -0.01 -7.32
N ALA A 173 -24.07 -0.61 -8.05
CA ALA A 173 -23.99 -2.03 -8.42
C ALA A 173 -22.65 -2.35 -9.10
N ARG A 174 -22.17 -1.48 -10.01
CA ARG A 174 -20.93 -1.70 -10.75
C ARG A 174 -19.67 -1.58 -9.88
N GLU A 175 -19.67 -0.68 -8.91
CA GLU A 175 -18.59 -0.57 -7.93
C GLU A 175 -18.58 -1.78 -6.99
N ARG A 176 -19.73 -2.36 -6.69
CA ARG A 176 -19.82 -3.59 -5.90
C ARG A 176 -19.26 -4.79 -6.67
N ASP A 177 -19.59 -4.95 -7.96
CA ASP A 177 -18.99 -5.97 -8.82
C ASP A 177 -17.45 -5.85 -8.81
N VAL A 178 -16.92 -4.62 -8.97
CA VAL A 178 -15.48 -4.37 -8.93
C VAL A 178 -14.88 -4.66 -7.55
N LEU A 179 -15.59 -4.33 -6.45
CA LEU A 179 -15.13 -4.60 -5.08
C LEU A 179 -14.96 -6.10 -4.83
N GLU A 180 -15.89 -6.95 -5.31
CA GLU A 180 -15.80 -8.40 -5.16
C GLU A 180 -14.51 -8.96 -5.77
N HIS A 181 -14.15 -8.51 -6.95
CA HIS A 181 -12.89 -8.89 -7.62
C HIS A 181 -11.65 -8.30 -6.93
N LEU A 182 -11.74 -7.06 -6.41
CA LEU A 182 -10.66 -6.43 -5.65
C LEU A 182 -10.29 -7.24 -4.41
N VAL A 183 -11.29 -7.72 -3.69
CA VAL A 183 -11.10 -8.52 -2.47
C VAL A 183 -10.43 -9.87 -2.76
N LEU A 184 -10.60 -10.40 -3.96
CA LEU A 184 -9.88 -11.60 -4.44
C LEU A 184 -8.42 -11.30 -4.84
N GLY A 185 -8.00 -10.04 -4.80
CA GLY A 185 -6.65 -9.64 -5.16
C GLY A 185 -6.39 -9.52 -6.67
N GLU A 186 -7.44 -9.56 -7.49
CA GLU A 186 -7.32 -9.56 -8.96
C GLU A 186 -6.82 -8.22 -9.51
N SER A 187 -5.99 -8.26 -10.56
CA SER A 187 -5.49 -7.06 -11.23
C SER A 187 -6.60 -6.29 -11.97
N ASN A 188 -6.39 -4.99 -12.22
CA ASN A 188 -7.34 -4.21 -13.01
C ASN A 188 -7.57 -4.80 -14.42
N ALA A 189 -6.54 -5.40 -15.01
CA ALA A 189 -6.66 -6.09 -16.31
C ALA A 189 -7.54 -7.34 -16.21
N THR A 190 -7.39 -8.15 -15.16
CA THR A 190 -8.23 -9.32 -14.89
C THR A 190 -9.68 -8.92 -14.66
N ILE A 191 -9.91 -7.93 -13.77
CA ILE A 191 -11.26 -7.38 -13.49
C ILE A 191 -11.90 -6.84 -14.77
N ALA A 192 -11.12 -6.15 -15.61
CA ALA A 192 -11.60 -5.61 -16.88
C ALA A 192 -12.08 -6.73 -17.82
N ALA A 193 -11.32 -7.82 -17.91
CA ALA A 193 -11.68 -8.99 -18.72
C ALA A 193 -12.95 -9.68 -18.20
N GLU A 194 -13.03 -9.96 -16.91
CA GLU A 194 -14.16 -10.65 -16.27
C GLU A 194 -15.46 -9.83 -16.34
N LEU A 195 -15.36 -8.52 -16.15
CA LEU A 195 -16.53 -7.63 -16.14
C LEU A 195 -16.84 -7.00 -17.52
N PHE A 196 -16.11 -7.36 -18.58
CA PHE A 196 -16.26 -6.81 -19.93
C PHE A 196 -16.17 -5.26 -19.94
N LEU A 197 -15.15 -4.72 -19.26
CA LEU A 197 -14.85 -3.29 -19.18
C LEU A 197 -13.50 -2.95 -19.80
N ALA A 198 -13.27 -1.66 -20.06
CA ALA A 198 -11.92 -1.16 -20.30
C ALA A 198 -11.16 -1.04 -18.95
N GLU A 199 -9.86 -1.31 -18.93
CA GLU A 199 -9.03 -1.22 -17.72
C GLU A 199 -9.06 0.18 -17.09
N VAL A 200 -9.10 1.23 -17.90
CA VAL A 200 -9.25 2.63 -17.43
C VAL A 200 -10.57 2.84 -16.69
N THR A 201 -11.63 2.12 -17.07
CA THR A 201 -12.93 2.17 -16.40
C THR A 201 -12.86 1.48 -15.03
N VAL A 202 -12.19 0.31 -14.96
CA VAL A 202 -11.94 -0.38 -13.69
C VAL A 202 -11.14 0.51 -12.76
N LYS A 203 -10.05 1.15 -13.23
CA LYS A 203 -9.25 2.10 -12.45
C LYS A 203 -10.12 3.25 -11.88
N SER A 204 -11.05 3.78 -12.68
CA SER A 204 -11.99 4.81 -12.21
C SER A 204 -12.95 4.31 -11.13
N HIS A 205 -13.45 3.06 -11.24
CA HIS A 205 -14.30 2.46 -10.20
C HIS A 205 -13.51 2.21 -8.92
N VAL A 206 -12.28 1.70 -9.02
CA VAL A 206 -11.38 1.51 -7.86
C VAL A 206 -11.18 2.83 -7.12
N GLY A 207 -10.83 3.90 -7.84
CA GLY A 207 -10.65 5.22 -7.22
C GLY A 207 -11.90 5.70 -6.47
N ARG A 208 -13.11 5.50 -7.04
CA ARG A 208 -14.37 5.86 -6.37
C ARG A 208 -14.68 4.99 -5.16
N ILE A 209 -14.30 3.70 -5.17
CA ILE A 209 -14.46 2.82 -4.01
C ILE A 209 -13.55 3.32 -2.88
N LEU A 210 -12.28 3.62 -3.18
CA LEU A 210 -11.32 4.15 -2.21
C LEU A 210 -11.83 5.44 -1.57
N GLU A 211 -12.27 6.40 -2.39
CA GLU A 211 -12.85 7.67 -1.93
C GLU A 211 -14.09 7.46 -1.04
N LYS A 212 -15.03 6.60 -1.45
CA LYS A 212 -16.25 6.31 -0.69
C LYS A 212 -16.00 5.60 0.63
N PHE A 213 -14.94 4.79 0.69
CA PHE A 213 -14.56 4.04 1.89
C PHE A 213 -13.55 4.79 2.74
N ASP A 214 -13.04 5.92 2.25
CA ASP A 214 -11.97 6.70 2.89
C ASP A 214 -10.72 5.84 3.14
N LEU A 215 -10.32 5.08 2.12
CA LEU A 215 -9.18 4.17 2.16
C LEU A 215 -8.07 4.66 1.23
N PRO A 216 -6.79 4.59 1.65
CA PRO A 216 -5.68 5.16 0.88
C PRO A 216 -5.36 4.40 -0.42
N ASP A 217 -5.58 3.09 -0.44
CA ASP A 217 -5.28 2.24 -1.58
C ASP A 217 -6.05 0.91 -1.57
N ARG A 218 -5.83 0.09 -2.62
CA ARG A 218 -6.52 -1.19 -2.78
C ARG A 218 -6.18 -2.25 -1.74
N VAL A 219 -5.00 -2.18 -1.10
CA VAL A 219 -4.62 -3.12 -0.04
C VAL A 219 -5.52 -2.92 1.16
N HIS A 220 -5.79 -1.66 1.49
CA HIS A 220 -6.69 -1.31 2.59
C HIS A 220 -8.14 -1.73 2.30
N VAL A 221 -8.56 -1.79 1.03
CA VAL A 221 -9.85 -2.40 0.67
C VAL A 221 -9.87 -3.90 1.01
N VAL A 222 -8.79 -4.62 0.71
CA VAL A 222 -8.67 -6.05 1.03
C VAL A 222 -8.66 -6.25 2.55
N ILE A 223 -7.85 -5.47 3.29
CA ILE A 223 -7.82 -5.51 4.76
C ILE A 223 -9.21 -5.23 5.33
N TRP A 224 -9.85 -4.15 4.90
CA TRP A 224 -11.22 -3.81 5.31
C TRP A 224 -12.21 -4.96 5.08
N ALA A 225 -12.14 -5.59 3.91
CA ALA A 225 -13.03 -6.70 3.57
C ALA A 225 -12.87 -7.88 4.54
N PHE A 226 -11.63 -8.19 4.93
CA PHE A 226 -11.36 -9.24 5.91
C PHE A 226 -11.84 -8.86 7.31
N GLU A 227 -11.47 -7.67 7.80
CA GLU A 227 -11.84 -7.19 9.13
C GLU A 227 -13.36 -7.07 9.32
N SER A 228 -14.04 -6.59 8.28
CA SER A 228 -15.50 -6.46 8.26
C SER A 228 -16.23 -7.78 8.05
N GLY A 229 -15.52 -8.86 7.70
CA GLY A 229 -16.12 -10.15 7.33
C GLY A 229 -16.86 -10.13 5.99
N PHE A 230 -16.55 -9.15 5.11
CA PHE A 230 -17.02 -9.15 3.74
C PHE A 230 -16.33 -10.29 2.98
N ARG A 231 -17.14 -11.26 2.53
CA ARG A 231 -16.70 -12.38 1.68
C ARG A 231 -17.53 -12.35 0.42
N SER A 232 -16.87 -12.45 -0.72
CA SER A 232 -17.51 -12.74 -2.00
C SER A 232 -18.00 -14.17 -2.06
#